data_0394659396e57cfbb1f2dbec8f069a44
#
_entry.id   0394659396e57cfbb1f2dbec8f069a44
#
_cell.length_a   1.000
_cell.length_b   1.000
_cell.length_c   1.000
_cell.angle_alpha   90.00
_cell.angle_beta   90.00
_cell.angle_gamma   90.00
#
_symmetry.space_group_name_H-M   'P 1'
#
loop_
_entity.id
_entity.type
_entity.pdbx_description
1 polymer ?
#
loop_
_entity_poly.entity_id
_entity_poly.type
_entity_poly.pdbx_seq_one_letter_code
_entity_poly.pdbx_strand_id
1 'polypeptide(L)'
;KRKFCGTIRPYDWKGGGRMEMLMELIRNRLKNREHTKKRYLNAGLIPAPEESTFSQADETFLLKLNKIIQENLDSSRLDIPFICKEIGMSRASLYNKLKALTDMGANDYINKFRMEQAILLITGTEMSFTEIAEKVGFTTSRYFSTTFKQYTGETPTQYKEKHKRETSKTINQ
;
A
#
# COMPACT_ATOMS: atom_id res chain seq x y z
N LYS A 1 -21.63 1.81 5.71
CA LYS A 1 -20.84 2.98 5.31
C LYS A 1 -19.56 3.00 6.16
N ARG A 2 -18.49 2.34 5.71
CA ARG A 2 -17.19 2.43 6.38
C ARG A 2 -16.50 3.68 5.86
N LYS A 3 -16.33 4.68 6.72
CA LYS A 3 -15.54 5.87 6.42
C LYS A 3 -14.06 5.44 6.36
N PHE A 4 -13.45 5.55 5.19
CA PHE A 4 -12.01 5.57 5.04
C PHE A 4 -11.51 6.88 5.69
N CYS A 5 -11.04 6.80 6.92
CA CYS A 5 -10.48 7.94 7.62
C CYS A 5 -8.98 7.98 7.36
N GLY A 6 -8.57 8.87 6.49
CA GLY A 6 -7.17 9.14 6.21
C GLY A 6 -7.01 9.89 4.90
N THR A 7 -7.10 11.21 4.96
CA THR A 7 -6.75 12.11 3.85
C THR A 7 -5.26 11.95 3.57
N ILE A 8 -4.91 11.10 2.59
CA ILE A 8 -3.54 11.04 2.08
C ILE A 8 -3.41 12.24 1.14
N ARG A 9 -2.62 13.24 1.54
CA ARG A 9 -2.22 14.33 0.63
C ARG A 9 -1.44 13.74 -0.55
N PRO A 10 -1.64 14.25 -1.80
CA PRO A 10 -0.80 13.86 -2.92
C PRO A 10 0.65 14.19 -2.58
N TYR A 11 1.50 13.18 -2.59
CA TYR A 11 2.91 13.33 -2.27
C TYR A 11 3.67 13.83 -3.48
N ASP A 12 4.50 14.88 -3.31
CA ASP A 12 5.47 15.35 -4.30
C ASP A 12 6.49 14.24 -4.59
N TRP A 13 6.41 13.68 -5.80
CA TRP A 13 7.32 12.67 -6.30
C TRP A 13 8.58 13.33 -6.89
N LYS A 14 9.68 13.37 -6.14
CA LYS A 14 11.04 13.50 -6.70
C LYS A 14 11.85 12.26 -6.33
N GLY A 15 12.04 11.41 -7.31
CA GLY A 15 13.06 10.40 -7.52
C GLY A 15 13.71 9.79 -6.28
N GLY A 16 13.22 8.67 -5.82
CA GLY A 16 13.88 7.86 -4.79
C GLY A 16 13.02 6.68 -4.37
N GLY A 17 13.50 5.52 -4.60
CA GLY A 17 13.18 4.22 -4.06
C GLY A 17 11.75 3.91 -3.57
N ARG A 18 11.03 3.15 -4.37
CA ARG A 18 9.73 2.52 -4.09
C ARG A 18 9.68 1.79 -2.72
N MET A 19 10.83 1.33 -2.24
CA MET A 19 11.03 0.67 -0.94
C MET A 19 11.07 1.69 0.21
N GLU A 20 11.63 2.88 0.01
CA GLU A 20 11.72 3.92 1.04
C GLU A 20 10.36 4.50 1.39
N MET A 21 9.49 4.75 0.41
CA MET A 21 8.15 5.27 0.66
C MET A 21 7.28 4.27 1.45
N LEU A 22 7.41 2.97 1.17
CA LEU A 22 6.71 1.95 1.92
C LEU A 22 7.25 1.84 3.36
N MET A 23 8.56 1.90 3.53
CA MET A 23 9.20 1.90 4.84
C MET A 23 8.86 3.17 5.63
N GLU A 24 8.72 4.30 4.97
CA GLU A 24 8.30 5.56 5.59
C GLU A 24 6.83 5.53 6.02
N LEU A 25 5.93 4.96 5.23
CA LEU A 25 4.53 4.74 5.62
C LEU A 25 4.42 3.79 6.81
N ILE A 26 5.23 2.74 6.84
CA ILE A 26 5.33 1.82 7.97
C ILE A 26 5.87 2.56 9.19
N ARG A 27 6.95 3.32 9.07
CA ARG A 27 7.53 4.13 10.17
C ARG A 27 6.55 5.17 10.70
N ASN A 28 5.82 5.88 9.84
CA ASN A 28 4.87 6.91 10.25
C ASN A 28 3.65 6.32 10.98
N ARG A 29 3.17 5.15 10.57
CA ARG A 29 2.09 4.47 11.29
C ARG A 29 2.55 3.86 12.61
N LEU A 30 3.79 3.41 12.68
CA LEU A 30 4.38 2.95 13.94
C LEU A 30 4.56 4.10 14.93
N LYS A 31 5.06 5.26 14.48
CA LYS A 31 5.13 6.47 15.30
C LYS A 31 3.75 6.89 15.84
N ASN A 32 2.71 6.82 15.01
CA ASN A 32 1.34 7.13 15.44
C ASN A 32 0.82 6.10 16.45
N ARG A 33 1.18 4.83 16.33
CA ARG A 33 0.82 3.78 17.30
C ARG A 33 1.57 3.96 18.63
N GLU A 34 2.84 4.33 18.60
CA GLU A 34 3.61 4.70 19.78
C GLU A 34 3.03 5.93 20.47
N HIS A 35 2.61 6.94 19.71
CA HIS A 35 1.97 8.13 20.24
C HIS A 35 0.64 7.84 20.95
N THR A 36 -0.15 6.93 20.35
CA THR A 36 -1.40 6.46 20.96
C THR A 36 -1.13 5.63 22.20
N LYS A 37 -0.14 4.73 22.16
CA LYS A 37 0.29 3.90 23.30
C LYS A 37 0.83 4.76 24.45
N LYS A 38 1.66 5.78 24.15
CA LYS A 38 2.15 6.75 25.16
C LYS A 38 1.01 7.53 25.81
N ARG A 39 -0.04 7.87 25.06
CA ARG A 39 -1.23 8.53 25.64
C ARG A 39 -1.95 7.63 26.66
N TYR A 40 -2.11 6.34 26.36
CA TYR A 40 -2.73 5.38 27.29
C TYR A 40 -1.84 5.06 28.49
N LEU A 41 -0.51 5.02 28.32
CA LEU A 41 0.46 4.85 29.39
C LEU A 41 0.45 6.04 30.35
N ASN A 42 0.44 7.27 29.83
CA ASN A 42 0.38 8.49 30.63
C ASN A 42 -0.98 8.65 31.36
N ALA A 43 -2.03 7.97 30.88
CA ALA A 43 -3.33 7.92 31.56
C ALA A 43 -3.42 6.84 32.64
N GLY A 44 -2.35 6.09 32.91
CA GLY A 44 -2.30 5.04 33.93
C GLY A 44 -3.17 3.81 33.69
N LEU A 45 -3.63 3.64 32.44
CA LEU A 45 -4.59 2.59 32.05
C LEU A 45 -3.96 1.26 31.65
N ILE A 46 -2.63 1.21 31.45
CA ILE A 46 -1.90 -0.01 31.05
C ILE A 46 -0.52 -0.01 31.73
N PRO A 47 -0.08 -1.12 32.37
CA PRO A 47 1.29 -1.24 32.87
C PRO A 47 2.28 -1.11 31.71
N ALA A 48 3.38 -0.38 31.93
CA ALA A 48 4.40 -0.13 30.92
C ALA A 48 4.97 -1.46 30.40
N PRO A 49 4.79 -1.82 29.13
CA PRO A 49 5.57 -2.88 28.54
C PRO A 49 6.90 -2.27 28.07
N GLU A 50 7.97 -3.01 28.29
CA GLU A 50 9.30 -2.72 27.78
C GLU A 50 9.25 -2.30 26.30
N GLU A 51 10.12 -1.38 25.91
CA GLU A 51 10.22 -0.76 24.59
C GLU A 51 10.05 -1.78 23.45
N SER A 52 8.90 -1.83 22.84
CA SER A 52 8.70 -2.62 21.63
C SER A 52 9.25 -1.83 20.45
N THR A 53 10.57 -1.82 20.31
CA THR A 53 11.24 -1.62 19.04
C THR A 53 10.63 -2.58 18.03
N PHE A 54 10.43 -2.10 16.81
CA PHE A 54 10.03 -2.92 15.67
C PHE A 54 11.01 -4.10 15.60
N SER A 55 10.52 -5.30 15.82
CA SER A 55 11.37 -6.47 15.86
C SER A 55 12.02 -6.65 14.49
N GLN A 56 13.31 -6.97 14.45
CA GLN A 56 14.02 -7.35 13.22
C GLN A 56 13.27 -8.47 12.46
N ALA A 57 12.58 -9.33 13.19
CA ALA A 57 11.71 -10.37 12.62
C ALA A 57 10.46 -9.78 11.90
N ASP A 58 9.94 -8.65 12.35
CA ASP A 58 8.80 -8.00 11.71
C ASP A 58 9.22 -7.26 10.44
N GLU A 59 10.40 -6.65 10.46
CA GLU A 59 10.99 -6.03 9.29
C GLU A 59 11.29 -7.08 8.21
N THR A 60 11.93 -8.17 8.58
CA THR A 60 12.21 -9.30 7.69
C THR A 60 10.93 -9.89 7.10
N PHE A 61 9.87 -10.01 7.89
CA PHE A 61 8.56 -10.47 7.42
C PHE A 61 7.98 -9.54 6.37
N LEU A 62 7.97 -8.22 6.61
CA LEU A 62 7.43 -7.25 5.65
C LEU A 62 8.27 -7.19 4.37
N LEU A 63 9.59 -7.26 4.47
CA LEU A 63 10.48 -7.32 3.30
C LEU A 63 10.20 -8.56 2.45
N LYS A 64 10.07 -9.74 3.08
CA LYS A 64 9.73 -10.99 2.39
C LYS A 64 8.35 -10.90 1.74
N LEU A 65 7.35 -10.39 2.44
CA LEU A 65 6.01 -10.20 1.93
C LEU A 65 5.98 -9.27 0.71
N ASN A 66 6.65 -8.12 0.82
CA ASN A 66 6.74 -7.14 -0.26
C ASN A 66 7.40 -7.73 -1.50
N LYS A 67 8.48 -8.49 -1.32
CA LYS A 67 9.18 -9.18 -2.40
C LYS A 67 8.24 -10.16 -3.13
N ILE A 68 7.51 -11.01 -2.38
CA ILE A 68 6.56 -11.96 -2.95
C ILE A 68 5.48 -11.24 -3.75
N ILE A 69 4.93 -10.15 -3.21
CA ILE A 69 3.90 -9.37 -3.92
C ILE A 69 4.47 -8.75 -5.20
N GLN A 70 5.64 -8.14 -5.15
CA GLN A 70 6.26 -7.49 -6.32
C GLN A 70 6.60 -8.48 -7.44
N GLU A 71 7.13 -9.64 -7.11
CA GLU A 71 7.51 -10.67 -8.08
C GLU A 71 6.30 -11.33 -8.75
N ASN A 72 5.11 -11.25 -8.14
CA ASN A 72 3.89 -11.89 -8.63
C ASN A 72 2.73 -10.91 -8.90
N LEU A 73 3.03 -9.62 -9.05
CA LEU A 73 2.01 -8.57 -9.09
C LEU A 73 1.06 -8.70 -10.30
N ASP A 74 1.60 -9.10 -11.44
CA ASP A 74 0.89 -9.35 -12.70
C ASP A 74 0.15 -10.70 -12.72
N SER A 75 0.46 -11.56 -11.77
CA SER A 75 -0.15 -12.89 -11.70
C SER A 75 -1.55 -12.84 -11.10
N SER A 76 -2.52 -13.41 -11.82
CA SER A 76 -3.87 -13.67 -11.29
C SER A 76 -3.86 -14.70 -10.13
N ARG A 77 -2.72 -15.39 -9.92
CA ARG A 77 -2.52 -16.36 -8.83
C ARG A 77 -2.06 -15.72 -7.52
N LEU A 78 -1.76 -14.41 -7.52
CA LEU A 78 -1.40 -13.70 -6.29
C LEU A 78 -2.64 -13.55 -5.40
N ASP A 79 -2.86 -14.55 -4.58
CA ASP A 79 -3.94 -14.61 -3.58
C ASP A 79 -3.40 -14.90 -2.18
N ILE A 80 -4.27 -14.86 -1.19
CA ILE A 80 -3.89 -15.12 0.21
C ILE A 80 -3.32 -16.53 0.42
N PRO A 81 -3.91 -17.63 -0.14
CA PRO A 81 -3.34 -18.96 -0.05
C PRO A 81 -1.91 -19.04 -0.59
N PHE A 82 -1.64 -18.44 -1.73
CA PHE A 82 -0.30 -18.39 -2.32
C PHE A 82 0.70 -17.70 -1.38
N ILE A 83 0.35 -16.50 -0.89
CA ILE A 83 1.20 -15.76 0.05
C ILE A 83 1.46 -16.56 1.33
N CYS A 84 0.44 -17.19 1.90
CA CYS A 84 0.58 -18.03 3.09
C CYS A 84 1.57 -19.17 2.87
N LYS A 85 1.52 -19.83 1.70
CA LYS A 85 2.45 -20.90 1.32
C LYS A 85 3.88 -20.39 1.20
N GLU A 86 4.10 -19.28 0.49
CA GLU A 86 5.42 -18.70 0.25
C GLU A 86 6.09 -18.16 1.54
N ILE A 87 5.29 -17.60 2.45
CA ILE A 87 5.78 -17.10 3.74
C ILE A 87 5.95 -18.23 4.76
N GLY A 88 5.20 -19.33 4.62
CA GLY A 88 5.16 -20.43 5.58
C GLY A 88 4.31 -20.10 6.81
N MET A 89 3.19 -19.39 6.64
CA MET A 89 2.31 -18.97 7.72
C MET A 89 0.85 -19.38 7.46
N SER A 90 0.08 -19.61 8.54
CA SER A 90 -1.36 -19.77 8.42
C SER A 90 -2.05 -18.47 8.02
N ARG A 91 -3.26 -18.57 7.45
CA ARG A 91 -4.09 -17.40 7.08
C ARG A 91 -4.37 -16.49 8.28
N ALA A 92 -4.66 -17.06 9.43
CA ALA A 92 -4.92 -16.33 10.66
C ALA A 92 -3.65 -15.61 11.16
N SER A 93 -2.51 -16.29 11.13
CA SER A 93 -1.22 -15.69 11.52
C SER A 93 -0.82 -14.54 10.60
N LEU A 94 -0.97 -14.70 9.29
CA LEU A 94 -0.72 -13.65 8.30
C LEU A 94 -1.61 -12.44 8.56
N TYR A 95 -2.92 -12.66 8.72
CA TYR A 95 -3.88 -11.59 8.98
C TYR A 95 -3.54 -10.81 10.26
N ASN A 96 -3.35 -11.53 11.38
CA ASN A 96 -3.07 -10.91 12.67
C ASN A 96 -1.75 -10.11 12.65
N LYS A 97 -0.70 -10.70 12.05
CA LYS A 97 0.60 -10.05 11.96
C LYS A 97 0.54 -8.82 11.08
N LEU A 98 -0.08 -8.92 9.90
CA LEU A 98 -0.21 -7.80 8.98
C LEU A 98 -1.08 -6.67 9.57
N LYS A 99 -2.20 -7.04 10.19
CA LYS A 99 -3.07 -6.08 10.88
C LYS A 99 -2.34 -5.37 12.02
N ALA A 100 -1.54 -6.10 12.79
CA ALA A 100 -0.75 -5.54 13.87
C ALA A 100 0.33 -4.55 13.37
N LEU A 101 0.98 -4.87 12.25
CA LEU A 101 2.09 -4.07 11.72
C LEU A 101 1.63 -2.89 10.84
N THR A 102 0.57 -3.06 10.05
CA THR A 102 0.17 -2.09 9.02
C THR A 102 -1.22 -1.50 9.21
N ASP A 103 -1.99 -2.04 10.16
CA ASP A 103 -3.43 -1.77 10.36
C ASP A 103 -4.30 -2.11 9.13
N MET A 104 -3.76 -2.90 8.19
CA MET A 104 -4.44 -3.30 6.95
C MET A 104 -4.74 -4.78 6.92
N GLY A 105 -5.81 -5.16 6.21
CA GLY A 105 -6.06 -6.54 5.83
C GLY A 105 -5.12 -6.96 4.68
N ALA A 106 -4.91 -8.28 4.51
CA ALA A 106 -3.99 -8.76 3.48
C ALA A 106 -4.43 -8.40 2.05
N ASN A 107 -5.74 -8.44 1.76
CA ASN A 107 -6.27 -8.00 0.47
C ASN A 107 -6.07 -6.51 0.22
N ASP A 108 -6.30 -5.68 1.26
CA ASP A 108 -6.11 -4.24 1.15
C ASP A 108 -4.63 -3.90 0.94
N TYR A 109 -3.75 -4.68 1.58
CA TYR A 109 -2.31 -4.54 1.44
C TYR A 109 -1.84 -4.87 0.00
N ILE A 110 -2.30 -5.99 -0.59
CA ILE A 110 -2.02 -6.35 -1.98
C ILE A 110 -2.58 -5.29 -2.93
N ASN A 111 -3.85 -4.88 -2.74
CA ASN A 111 -4.49 -3.88 -3.59
C ASN A 111 -3.76 -2.55 -3.56
N LYS A 112 -3.20 -2.16 -2.42
CA LYS A 112 -2.36 -0.97 -2.32
C LYS A 112 -1.16 -1.05 -3.27
N PHE A 113 -0.42 -2.16 -3.26
CA PHE A 113 0.70 -2.36 -4.20
C PHE A 113 0.26 -2.29 -5.66
N ARG A 114 -0.86 -2.94 -5.98
CA ARG A 114 -1.44 -2.91 -7.33
C ARG A 114 -1.77 -1.48 -7.77
N MET A 115 -2.36 -0.69 -6.87
CA MET A 115 -2.71 0.71 -7.17
C MET A 115 -1.49 1.61 -7.31
N GLU A 116 -0.48 1.45 -6.47
CA GLU A 116 0.77 2.20 -6.58
C GLU A 116 1.48 1.90 -7.91
N GLN A 117 1.50 0.64 -8.33
CA GLN A 117 2.04 0.25 -9.62
C GLN A 117 1.20 0.79 -10.79
N ALA A 118 -0.13 0.76 -10.67
CA ALA A 118 -1.02 1.31 -11.68
C ALA A 118 -0.80 2.81 -11.89
N ILE A 119 -0.62 3.56 -10.81
CA ILE A 119 -0.30 5.01 -10.86
C ILE A 119 0.97 5.24 -11.69
N LEU A 120 2.02 4.47 -11.45
CA LEU A 120 3.27 4.59 -12.19
C LEU A 120 3.09 4.29 -13.69
N LEU A 121 2.30 3.27 -14.02
CA LEU A 121 2.03 2.91 -15.41
C LEU A 121 1.16 3.96 -16.10
N ILE A 122 0.13 4.50 -15.43
CA ILE A 122 -0.75 5.55 -15.96
C ILE A 122 0.04 6.82 -16.28
N THR A 123 0.98 7.18 -15.43
CA THR A 123 1.73 8.46 -15.56
C THR A 123 2.99 8.32 -16.43
N GLY A 124 3.59 7.12 -16.47
CA GLY A 124 4.88 6.88 -17.12
C GLY A 124 4.79 6.18 -18.47
N THR A 125 3.60 5.76 -18.91
CA THR A 125 3.44 5.02 -20.18
C THR A 125 2.21 5.46 -20.97
N GLU A 126 2.16 5.09 -22.25
CA GLU A 126 0.97 5.29 -23.09
C GLU A 126 0.09 4.03 -23.20
N MET A 127 0.23 3.10 -22.26
CA MET A 127 -0.60 1.90 -22.19
C MET A 127 -2.08 2.23 -22.00
N SER A 128 -2.94 1.39 -22.55
CA SER A 128 -4.38 1.46 -22.29
C SER A 128 -4.69 1.03 -20.86
N PHE A 129 -5.82 1.48 -20.33
CA PHE A 129 -6.24 1.10 -18.97
C PHE A 129 -6.55 -0.40 -18.84
N THR A 130 -6.88 -1.06 -19.94
CA THR A 130 -7.07 -2.52 -19.98
C THR A 130 -5.74 -3.23 -19.80
N GLU A 131 -4.71 -2.85 -20.55
CA GLU A 131 -3.36 -3.41 -20.42
C GLU A 131 -2.77 -3.12 -19.03
N ILE A 132 -3.01 -1.93 -18.48
CA ILE A 132 -2.58 -1.59 -17.12
C ILE A 132 -3.28 -2.48 -16.10
N ALA A 133 -4.60 -2.67 -16.22
CA ALA A 133 -5.36 -3.54 -15.33
C ALA A 133 -4.81 -4.97 -15.31
N GLU A 134 -4.53 -5.54 -16.47
CA GLU A 134 -3.93 -6.87 -16.62
C GLU A 134 -2.53 -6.92 -15.98
N LYS A 135 -1.67 -5.94 -16.28
CA LYS A 135 -0.29 -5.87 -15.72
C LYS A 135 -0.25 -5.75 -14.21
N VAL A 136 -1.26 -5.16 -13.59
CA VAL A 136 -1.35 -5.06 -12.13
C VAL A 136 -2.24 -6.15 -11.52
N GLY A 137 -2.58 -7.19 -12.29
CA GLY A 137 -3.22 -8.41 -11.83
C GLY A 137 -4.73 -8.29 -11.58
N PHE A 138 -5.41 -7.37 -12.27
CA PHE A 138 -6.88 -7.30 -12.28
C PHE A 138 -7.46 -8.11 -13.44
N THR A 139 -8.49 -8.89 -13.15
CA THR A 139 -9.18 -9.72 -14.15
C THR A 139 -10.07 -8.90 -15.09
N THR A 140 -10.51 -7.71 -14.68
CA THR A 140 -11.34 -6.84 -15.50
C THR A 140 -10.98 -5.37 -15.31
N SER A 141 -10.98 -4.61 -16.41
CA SER A 141 -10.75 -3.15 -16.40
C SER A 141 -11.81 -2.39 -15.59
N ARG A 142 -13.04 -2.92 -15.53
CA ARG A 142 -14.12 -2.32 -14.72
C ARG A 142 -13.82 -2.41 -13.21
N TYR A 143 -13.39 -3.57 -12.75
CA TYR A 143 -13.05 -3.76 -11.34
C TYR A 143 -11.81 -2.95 -10.97
N PHE A 144 -10.80 -2.93 -11.85
CA PHE A 144 -9.63 -2.05 -11.72
C PHE A 144 -10.04 -0.57 -11.55
N SER A 145 -10.87 -0.04 -12.46
CA SER A 145 -11.28 1.37 -12.42
C SER A 145 -12.04 1.73 -11.14
N THR A 146 -12.89 0.82 -10.65
CA THR A 146 -13.63 1.01 -9.39
C THR A 146 -12.68 1.04 -8.19
N THR A 147 -11.73 0.09 -8.13
CA THR A 147 -10.73 0.01 -7.05
C THR A 147 -9.77 1.19 -7.10
N PHE A 148 -9.36 1.60 -8.29
CA PHE A 148 -8.50 2.77 -8.49
C PHE A 148 -9.18 4.05 -7.99
N LYS A 149 -10.46 4.26 -8.34
CA LYS A 149 -11.24 5.40 -7.84
C LYS A 149 -11.42 5.36 -6.32
N GLN A 150 -11.63 4.19 -5.74
CA GLN A 150 -11.71 4.06 -4.28
C GLN A 150 -10.38 4.42 -3.59
N TYR A 151 -9.25 4.10 -4.24
CA TYR A 151 -7.92 4.34 -3.71
C TYR A 151 -7.47 5.80 -3.87
N THR A 152 -7.63 6.37 -5.07
CA THR A 152 -7.15 7.72 -5.43
C THR A 152 -8.17 8.82 -5.26
N GLY A 153 -9.48 8.48 -5.21
CA GLY A 153 -10.59 9.44 -5.27
C GLY A 153 -11.02 9.82 -6.69
N GLU A 154 -10.21 9.51 -7.72
CA GLU A 154 -10.42 9.87 -9.12
C GLU A 154 -10.42 8.63 -10.02
N THR A 155 -11.07 8.71 -11.18
CA THR A 155 -10.99 7.63 -12.17
C THR A 155 -9.60 7.62 -12.83
N PRO A 156 -9.15 6.47 -13.40
CA PRO A 156 -7.86 6.41 -14.11
C PRO A 156 -7.72 7.46 -15.21
N THR A 157 -8.81 7.77 -15.92
CA THR A 157 -8.84 8.81 -16.97
C THR A 157 -8.62 10.20 -16.38
N GLN A 158 -9.38 10.56 -15.36
CA GLN A 158 -9.25 11.85 -14.68
C GLN A 158 -7.85 12.04 -14.10
N TYR A 159 -7.30 10.97 -13.50
CA TYR A 159 -5.95 10.97 -12.94
C TYR A 159 -4.88 11.20 -14.02
N LYS A 160 -4.96 10.51 -15.18
CA LYS A 160 -4.04 10.68 -16.31
C LYS A 160 -4.09 12.11 -16.88
N GLU A 161 -5.29 12.66 -17.06
CA GLU A 161 -5.48 14.01 -17.58
C GLU A 161 -4.93 15.10 -16.65
N LYS A 162 -5.18 14.96 -15.36
CA LYS A 162 -4.67 15.89 -14.34
C LYS A 162 -3.14 15.90 -14.34
N HIS A 163 -2.53 14.74 -14.38
CA HIS A 163 -1.07 14.61 -14.38
C HIS A 163 -0.41 15.17 -15.65
N LYS A 164 -1.03 14.95 -16.82
CA LYS A 164 -0.58 15.58 -18.09
C LYS A 164 -0.60 17.11 -18.02
N ARG A 165 -1.60 17.71 -17.38
CA ARG A 165 -1.70 19.18 -17.21
C ARG A 165 -0.65 19.73 -16.27
N GLU A 166 -0.32 19.01 -15.20
CA GLU A 166 0.71 19.41 -14.23
C GLU A 166 2.10 19.35 -14.85
N THR A 167 2.43 18.29 -15.58
CA THR A 167 3.73 18.15 -16.27
C THR A 167 3.93 19.22 -17.34
N SER A 168 2.88 19.57 -18.08
CA SER A 168 2.94 20.64 -19.12
C SER A 168 3.15 22.03 -18.54
N LYS A 169 2.72 22.30 -17.31
CA LYS A 169 2.94 23.58 -16.64
C LYS A 169 4.37 23.75 -16.11
N THR A 170 5.01 22.64 -15.72
CA THR A 170 6.38 22.65 -15.17
C THR A 170 7.45 22.82 -16.27
N ILE A 171 7.14 22.48 -17.52
CA ILE A 171 8.07 22.63 -18.67
C ILE A 171 8.07 24.05 -19.23
N ASN A 172 7.03 24.84 -18.96
CA ASN A 172 6.87 26.20 -19.49
C ASN A 172 7.23 27.31 -18.47
N GLN A 173 7.91 26.96 -17.38
CA GLN A 173 8.54 27.88 -16.43
C GLN A 173 10.06 27.75 -16.47
#